data_df77436cec087443b1f0251d08bdbcfd
#
_entry.id   df77436cec087443b1f0251d08bdbcfd
#
_cell.length_a   1.000
_cell.length_b   1.000
_cell.length_c   1.000
_cell.angle_alpha   90.00
_cell.angle_beta   90.00
_cell.angle_gamma   90.00
#
_symmetry.space_group_name_H-M   'P 1'
#
loop_
_entity.id
_entity.type
_entity.pdbx_description
1 polymer ?
#
loop_
_entity_poly.entity_id
_entity_poly.type
_entity_poly.pdbx_seq_one_letter_code
_entity_poly.pdbx_strand_id
1 'polypeptide(L)' 'YHFIRTFKKQVGFTPHEYLVNTRINTARYLLKNTSMSTKDVCFHCGFSSESVFCNAFKKNTTMTPSEYRSECS' A
#
# COMPACT_ATOMS: atom_id res chain seq x y z
N TYR A 1 -14.09 5.17 -17.47
CA TYR A 1 -14.01 4.22 -18.51
C TYR A 1 -12.98 4.54 -19.54
N HIS A 2 -13.26 5.59 -20.31
CA HIS A 2 -12.25 6.17 -21.15
C HIS A 2 -11.07 6.63 -20.31
N PHE A 3 -11.35 7.16 -19.15
CA PHE A 3 -10.36 7.56 -18.17
C PHE A 3 -9.50 6.38 -17.75
N ILE A 4 -10.10 5.22 -17.55
CA ILE A 4 -9.36 4.02 -17.14
C ILE A 4 -8.33 3.62 -18.19
N ARG A 5 -8.70 3.66 -19.46
CA ARG A 5 -7.78 3.32 -20.54
C ARG A 5 -6.62 4.30 -20.60
N THR A 6 -6.95 5.58 -20.49
CA THR A 6 -5.93 6.63 -20.51
C THR A 6 -4.98 6.49 -19.33
N PHE A 7 -5.54 6.19 -18.16
CA PHE A 7 -4.76 6.05 -16.96
C PHE A 7 -3.73 4.92 -17.09
N LYS A 8 -4.18 3.75 -17.53
CA LYS A 8 -3.28 2.62 -17.67
C LYS A 8 -2.19 2.90 -18.70
N LYS A 9 -2.54 3.55 -19.77
CA LYS A 9 -1.59 3.87 -20.83
C LYS A 9 -0.48 4.79 -20.32
N GLN A 10 -0.84 5.74 -19.46
CA GLN A 10 0.12 6.73 -18.97
C GLN A 10 0.98 6.20 -17.82
N VAL A 11 0.39 5.43 -16.91
CA VAL A 11 1.12 5.01 -15.69
C VAL A 11 1.49 3.54 -15.68
N GLY A 12 0.96 2.74 -16.63
CA GLY A 12 1.31 1.33 -16.71
C GLY A 12 0.61 0.45 -15.69
N PHE A 13 -0.39 0.95 -15.00
CA PHE A 13 -1.15 0.19 -14.01
C PHE A 13 -2.59 0.02 -14.43
N THR A 14 -3.20 -1.10 -14.00
CA THR A 14 -4.65 -1.21 -14.07
C THR A 14 -5.24 -0.33 -12.96
N PRO A 15 -6.54 0.01 -13.04
CA PRO A 15 -7.17 0.76 -11.96
C PRO A 15 -7.06 0.06 -10.61
N HIS A 16 -7.17 -1.26 -10.60
CA HIS A 16 -7.03 -2.01 -9.35
C HIS A 16 -5.61 -1.90 -8.80
N GLU A 17 -4.62 -2.04 -9.66
CA GLU A 17 -3.22 -1.91 -9.24
C GLU A 17 -2.94 -0.52 -8.71
N TYR A 18 -3.51 0.49 -9.35
CA TYR A 18 -3.35 1.86 -8.87
C TYR A 18 -3.96 2.03 -7.48
N LEU A 19 -5.14 1.47 -7.26
CA LEU A 19 -5.81 1.57 -5.98
C LEU A 19 -4.97 0.92 -4.88
N VAL A 20 -4.47 -0.29 -5.14
CA VAL A 20 -3.61 -0.99 -4.18
C VAL A 20 -2.35 -0.18 -3.92
N ASN A 21 -1.73 0.34 -4.97
CA ASN A 21 -0.52 1.13 -4.83
C ASN A 21 -0.77 2.39 -3.99
N THR A 22 -1.91 3.05 -4.19
CA THR A 22 -2.29 4.21 -3.40
C THR A 22 -2.45 3.85 -1.93
N ARG A 23 -3.09 2.71 -1.66
CA ARG A 23 -3.24 2.24 -0.28
C ARG A 23 -1.90 1.94 0.35
N ILE A 24 -0.99 1.33 -0.40
CA ILE A 24 0.35 1.04 0.09
C ILE A 24 1.12 2.33 0.37
N ASN A 25 0.98 3.34 -0.48
CA ASN A 25 1.63 4.62 -0.24
C ASN A 25 1.13 5.27 1.04
N THR A 26 -0.18 5.19 1.31
CA THR A 26 -0.75 5.68 2.56
C THR A 26 -0.19 4.90 3.75
N ALA A 27 -0.07 3.58 3.61
CA ALA A 27 0.49 2.75 4.67
C ALA A 27 1.94 3.12 4.96
N ARG A 28 2.72 3.35 3.91
CA ARG A 28 4.11 3.78 4.08
C ARG A 28 4.20 5.07 4.87
N TYR A 29 3.34 6.03 4.55
CA TYR A 29 3.30 7.29 5.27
C TYR A 29 2.96 7.07 6.75
N LEU A 30 1.94 6.27 7.02
CA LEU A 30 1.51 6.02 8.40
C LEU A 30 2.56 5.26 9.20
N LEU A 31 3.20 4.28 8.58
CA LEU A 31 4.24 3.52 9.26
C LEU A 31 5.45 4.38 9.60
N LYS A 32 5.74 5.34 8.74
CA LYS A 32 6.91 6.22 8.93
C LYS A 32 6.61 7.36 9.89
N ASN A 33 5.42 7.93 9.82
CA ASN A 33 5.13 9.20 10.49
C ASN A 33 4.21 9.09 11.69
N THR A 34 3.72 7.90 12.02
CA THR A 34 2.86 7.69 13.19
C THR A 34 3.32 6.48 13.96
N SER A 35 2.76 6.31 15.16
CA SER A 35 3.03 5.13 15.98
C SER A 35 1.91 4.09 15.87
N MET A 36 1.06 4.19 14.86
CA MET A 36 0.00 3.22 14.64
C MET A 36 0.59 1.83 14.46
N SER A 37 -0.07 0.81 15.01
CA SER A 37 0.36 -0.56 14.82
C SER A 37 0.17 -0.98 13.37
N THR A 38 0.89 -2.01 12.95
CA THR A 38 0.74 -2.55 11.61
C THR A 38 -0.71 -2.94 11.35
N LYS A 39 -1.36 -3.52 12.34
CA LYS A 39 -2.76 -3.91 12.22
C LYS A 39 -3.66 -2.70 11.99
N ASP A 40 -3.43 -1.63 12.75
CA ASP A 40 -4.22 -0.42 12.61
C ASP A 40 -4.00 0.22 11.24
N VAL A 41 -2.77 0.25 10.78
CA VAL A 41 -2.45 0.79 9.46
C VAL A 41 -3.17 -0.04 8.38
N CYS A 42 -3.16 -1.35 8.52
CA CYS A 42 -3.82 -2.26 7.58
C CYS A 42 -5.30 -1.89 7.41
N PHE A 43 -6.01 -1.78 8.50
CA PHE A 43 -7.44 -1.51 8.44
C PHE A 43 -7.73 -0.06 8.06
N HIS A 44 -6.88 0.85 8.47
CA HIS A 44 -7.04 2.24 8.08
C HIS A 44 -6.93 2.41 6.56
N CYS A 45 -6.06 1.64 5.94
CA CYS A 45 -5.83 1.71 4.51
C CYS A 45 -6.89 0.95 3.69
N GLY A 46 -7.80 0.23 4.36
CA GLY A 46 -8.89 -0.44 3.68
C GLY A 46 -8.61 -1.88 3.29
N PHE A 47 -7.60 -2.49 3.85
CA PHE A 47 -7.32 -3.91 3.59
C PHE A 47 -8.22 -4.78 4.46
N SER A 48 -8.63 -5.92 3.93
CA SER A 48 -9.55 -6.81 4.63
C SER A 48 -8.86 -7.68 5.69
N SER A 49 -7.56 -7.91 5.55
CA SER A 49 -6.82 -8.70 6.53
C SER A 49 -5.36 -8.31 6.49
N GLU A 50 -4.65 -8.62 7.59
CA GLU A 50 -3.23 -8.34 7.66
C GLU A 50 -2.44 -9.16 6.65
N SER A 51 -2.87 -10.39 6.39
CA SER A 51 -2.18 -11.23 5.40
C SER A 51 -2.21 -10.58 4.02
N VAL A 52 -3.38 -10.11 3.61
CA VAL A 52 -3.52 -9.42 2.32
C VAL A 52 -2.67 -8.17 2.31
N PHE A 53 -2.71 -7.40 3.39
CA PHE A 53 -1.94 -6.18 3.50
C PHE A 53 -0.43 -6.47 3.40
N CYS A 54 0.05 -7.43 4.17
CA CYS A 54 1.48 -7.75 4.17
C CYS A 54 1.95 -8.23 2.81
N ASN A 55 1.15 -9.06 2.14
CA ASN A 55 1.50 -9.55 0.82
C ASN A 55 1.56 -8.41 -0.19
N ALA A 56 0.56 -7.53 -0.17
CA ALA A 56 0.53 -6.39 -1.08
C ALA A 56 1.68 -5.43 -0.79
N PHE A 57 1.94 -5.18 0.48
CA PHE A 57 3.03 -4.28 0.88
C PHE A 57 4.37 -4.83 0.42
N LYS A 58 4.63 -6.10 0.69
CA LYS A 58 5.89 -6.72 0.30
C LYS A 58 6.05 -6.74 -1.21
N LYS A 59 4.97 -6.98 -1.93
CA LYS A 59 5.01 -7.00 -3.40
C LYS A 59 5.37 -5.63 -3.96
N ASN A 60 4.90 -4.57 -3.32
CA ASN A 60 5.12 -3.22 -3.83
C ASN A 60 6.37 -2.54 -3.29
N THR A 61 6.85 -2.95 -2.13
CA THR A 61 8.00 -2.30 -1.49
C THR A 61 9.18 -3.23 -1.27
N THR A 62 9.01 -4.52 -1.54
CA THR A 62 9.98 -5.59 -1.31
C THR A 62 10.27 -5.83 0.18
N MET A 63 9.56 -5.16 1.07
CA MET A 63 9.72 -5.33 2.52
C MET A 63 8.36 -5.53 3.17
N THR A 64 8.34 -6.24 4.30
CA THR A 64 7.13 -6.31 5.10
C THR A 64 6.89 -4.97 5.78
N PRO A 65 5.66 -4.70 6.23
CA PRO A 65 5.40 -3.45 6.97
C PRO A 65 6.29 -3.29 8.20
N SER A 66 6.56 -4.37 8.91
CA SER A 66 7.43 -4.30 10.09
C SER A 66 8.85 -3.96 9.70
N GLU A 67 9.36 -4.58 8.65
CA GLU A 67 10.69 -4.28 8.15
C GLU A 67 10.79 -2.84 7.69
N TYR A 68 9.76 -2.36 7.02
CA TYR A 68 9.74 -0.99 6.52
C TYR A 68 9.81 0.00 7.69
N ARG A 69 9.02 -0.24 8.72
CA ARG A 69 9.03 0.66 9.89
C ARG A 69 10.39 0.65 10.56
N SER A 70 11.00 -0.51 10.66
CA SER A 70 12.33 -0.64 11.26
C SER A 70 13.37 0.13 10.46
N GLU A 71 13.29 0.08 9.14
CA GLU A 71 14.21 0.80 8.27
C GLU A 71 14.05 2.32 8.41
N CYS A 72 12.82 2.78 8.64
CA CYS A 72 12.52 4.21 8.73
C CYS A 72 12.76 4.78 10.13
N SER A 73 12.95 3.94 11.11
CA SER A 73 13.20 4.38 12.49
C SER A 73 14.66 4.73 12.78
#